data_f16a88206243ed3562e2a734e2d8840d
#
_entry.id   f16a88206243ed3562e2a734e2d8840d
#
_cell.length_a   1.000
_cell.length_b   1.000
_cell.length_c   1.000
_cell.angle_alpha   90.00
_cell.angle_beta   90.00
_cell.angle_gamma   90.00
#
_symmetry.space_group_name_H-M   'P 1'
#
loop_
_entity.id
_entity.type
_entity.pdbx_description
1 polymer ?
#
loop_
_entity_poly.entity_id
_entity_poly.type
_entity_poly.pdbx_seq_one_letter_code
_entity_poly.pdbx_strand_id
1 'polypeptide(L)'
;MSDRTLAFLEKFKGDFEKMKTSAPEMVKGFGGLFQSVMKNGALKTKEKELVALGIAVAQRCEPCINLHVQKSLEAGNSPAEILEAACVAVMMQGGPAYTHIPVVIEALESLAPKT
;
A
#
# COMPACT_ATOMS: atom_id res chain seq x y z
N MET A 1 -1.51 -13.25 -19.56
CA MET A 1 -0.68 -12.27 -18.85
C MET A 1 -0.74 -12.51 -17.36
N SER A 2 0.41 -12.50 -16.74
CA SER A 2 0.46 -12.69 -15.30
C SER A 2 0.04 -11.40 -14.59
N ASP A 3 -0.68 -11.55 -13.49
CA ASP A 3 -1.06 -10.43 -12.64
C ASP A 3 -0.02 -10.31 -11.53
N ARG A 4 0.90 -9.35 -11.67
CA ARG A 4 2.00 -9.17 -10.73
C ARG A 4 1.53 -8.77 -9.35
N THR A 5 0.46 -7.98 -9.28
CA THR A 5 -0.10 -7.54 -8.00
C THR A 5 -0.66 -8.72 -7.21
N LEU A 6 -1.50 -9.52 -7.84
CA LEU A 6 -2.08 -10.69 -7.17
C LEU A 6 -1.01 -11.70 -6.81
N ALA A 7 -0.05 -11.93 -7.72
CA ALA A 7 1.06 -12.85 -7.45
C ALA A 7 1.87 -12.40 -6.24
N PHE A 8 2.16 -11.10 -6.15
CA PHE A 8 2.87 -10.56 -4.99
C PHE A 8 2.08 -10.76 -3.70
N LEU A 9 0.80 -10.39 -3.71
CA LEU A 9 -0.02 -10.46 -2.50
C LEU A 9 -0.16 -11.89 -2.00
N GLU A 10 -0.31 -12.84 -2.92
CA GLU A 10 -0.41 -14.25 -2.57
C GLU A 10 0.89 -14.77 -1.97
N LYS A 11 2.02 -14.44 -2.63
CA LYS A 11 3.32 -14.82 -2.12
C LYS A 11 3.58 -14.19 -0.74
N PHE A 12 3.19 -12.93 -0.57
CA PHE A 12 3.42 -12.23 0.68
C PHE A 12 2.70 -12.87 1.86
N LYS A 13 1.53 -13.46 1.64
CA LYS A 13 0.84 -14.19 2.71
C LYS A 13 1.72 -15.30 3.28
N GLY A 14 2.35 -16.07 2.39
CA GLY A 14 3.26 -17.14 2.82
C GLY A 14 4.52 -16.57 3.47
N ASP A 15 5.06 -15.51 2.91
CA ASP A 15 6.26 -14.85 3.46
C ASP A 15 5.96 -14.30 4.85
N PHE A 16 4.78 -13.75 5.06
CA PHE A 16 4.37 -13.23 6.35
C PHE A 16 4.33 -14.34 7.41
N GLU A 17 3.81 -15.51 7.04
CA GLU A 17 3.81 -16.65 7.96
C GLU A 17 5.23 -17.09 8.33
N LYS A 18 6.15 -17.05 7.36
CA LYS A 18 7.57 -17.34 7.64
C LYS A 18 8.17 -16.30 8.58
N MET A 19 7.82 -15.03 8.39
CA MET A 19 8.30 -13.95 9.27
C MET A 19 7.80 -14.14 10.69
N LYS A 20 6.53 -14.51 10.85
CA LYS A 20 5.96 -14.74 12.19
C LYS A 20 6.67 -15.89 12.90
N THR A 21 7.07 -16.90 12.16
CA THR A 21 7.80 -18.05 12.73
C THR A 21 9.25 -17.68 13.04
N SER A 22 9.91 -16.95 12.13
CA SER A 22 11.35 -16.68 12.25
C SER A 22 11.66 -15.49 13.16
N ALA A 23 10.77 -14.47 13.19
CA ALA A 23 11.02 -13.24 13.96
C ALA A 23 9.72 -12.78 14.64
N PRO A 24 9.16 -13.59 15.56
CA PRO A 24 7.84 -13.31 16.13
C PRO A 24 7.77 -11.99 16.90
N GLU A 25 8.82 -11.64 17.63
CA GLU A 25 8.84 -10.40 18.41
C GLU A 25 8.80 -9.17 17.51
N MET A 26 9.56 -9.20 16.43
CA MET A 26 9.59 -8.10 15.47
C MET A 26 8.22 -7.93 14.79
N VAL A 27 7.62 -9.04 14.36
CA VAL A 27 6.31 -8.99 13.70
C VAL A 27 5.24 -8.47 14.65
N LYS A 28 5.25 -8.93 15.90
CA LYS A 28 4.31 -8.47 16.92
C LYS A 28 4.50 -6.98 17.20
N GLY A 29 5.75 -6.53 17.34
CA GLY A 29 6.05 -5.13 17.62
C GLY A 29 5.63 -4.22 16.47
N PHE A 30 5.93 -4.61 15.24
CA PHE A 30 5.52 -3.82 14.08
C PHE A 30 3.99 -3.77 13.95
N GLY A 31 3.32 -4.91 14.17
CA GLY A 31 1.87 -4.97 14.13
C GLY A 31 1.23 -4.05 15.14
N GLY A 32 1.78 -3.99 16.36
CA GLY A 32 1.31 -3.08 17.39
C GLY A 32 1.50 -1.62 17.01
N LEU A 33 2.66 -1.29 16.47
CA LEU A 33 2.93 0.06 15.97
C LEU A 33 1.94 0.42 14.85
N PHE A 34 1.77 -0.47 13.89
CA PHE A 34 0.87 -0.26 12.77
C PHE A 34 -0.56 0.04 13.26
N GLN A 35 -1.08 -0.81 14.15
CA GLN A 35 -2.44 -0.62 14.68
C GLN A 35 -2.57 0.68 15.45
N SER A 36 -1.58 1.00 16.26
CA SER A 36 -1.60 2.22 17.08
C SER A 36 -1.63 3.48 16.21
N VAL A 37 -0.83 3.50 15.15
CA VAL A 37 -0.73 4.67 14.27
C VAL A 37 -1.91 4.78 13.32
N MET A 38 -2.39 3.64 12.80
CA MET A 38 -3.37 3.64 11.72
C MET A 38 -4.83 3.68 12.17
N LYS A 39 -5.08 3.59 13.48
CA LYS A 39 -6.45 3.68 13.99
C LYS A 39 -7.01 5.08 13.76
N ASN A 40 -8.33 5.20 13.77
CA ASN A 40 -9.00 6.50 13.63
C ASN A 40 -8.58 7.44 14.77
N GLY A 41 -8.25 8.67 14.38
CA GLY A 41 -7.88 9.73 15.30
C GLY A 41 -8.34 11.05 14.71
N ALA A 42 -7.50 12.08 14.77
CA ALA A 42 -7.80 13.34 14.08
C ALA A 42 -7.96 13.10 12.59
N LEU A 43 -7.18 12.16 12.03
CA LEU A 43 -7.39 11.64 10.68
C LEU A 43 -8.00 10.25 10.81
N LYS A 44 -8.85 9.87 9.87
CA LYS A 44 -9.39 8.53 9.82
C LYS A 44 -8.40 7.59 9.15
N THR A 45 -8.54 6.30 9.39
CA THR A 45 -7.72 5.28 8.74
C THR A 45 -7.71 5.47 7.22
N LYS A 46 -8.85 5.83 6.64
CA LYS A 46 -9.00 6.09 5.22
C LYS A 46 -7.96 7.10 4.73
N GLU A 47 -7.84 8.25 5.40
CA GLU A 47 -6.87 9.28 5.01
C GLU A 47 -5.44 8.83 5.31
N LYS A 48 -5.24 8.11 6.41
CA LYS A 48 -3.90 7.62 6.77
C LYS A 48 -3.36 6.63 5.74
N GLU A 49 -4.23 5.82 5.14
CA GLU A 49 -3.78 4.91 4.07
C GLU A 49 -3.34 5.67 2.83
N LEU A 50 -3.98 6.80 2.52
CA LEU A 50 -3.53 7.64 1.40
C LEU A 50 -2.16 8.25 1.68
N VAL A 51 -1.92 8.68 2.92
CA VAL A 51 -0.61 9.19 3.34
C VAL A 51 0.44 8.10 3.18
N ALA A 52 0.13 6.88 3.67
CA ALA A 52 1.06 5.76 3.57
C ALA A 52 1.38 5.42 2.12
N LEU A 53 0.38 5.45 1.25
CA LEU A 53 0.59 5.18 -0.18
C LEU A 53 1.50 6.22 -0.81
N GLY A 54 1.27 7.50 -0.51
CA GLY A 54 2.14 8.57 -1.04
C GLY A 54 3.58 8.36 -0.62
N ILE A 55 3.81 7.99 0.63
CA ILE A 55 5.16 7.70 1.12
C ILE A 55 5.75 6.47 0.41
N ALA A 56 4.94 5.44 0.20
CA ALA A 56 5.37 4.23 -0.50
C ALA A 56 5.86 4.54 -1.92
N VAL A 57 5.13 5.40 -2.64
CA VAL A 57 5.51 5.83 -3.99
C VAL A 57 6.81 6.64 -3.93
N ALA A 58 6.89 7.58 -2.99
CA ALA A 58 8.09 8.41 -2.81
C ALA A 58 9.32 7.57 -2.47
N GLN A 59 9.14 6.50 -1.69
CA GLN A 59 10.21 5.58 -1.32
C GLN A 59 10.51 4.55 -2.41
N ARG A 60 9.74 4.54 -3.50
CA ARG A 60 9.91 3.59 -4.60
C ARG A 60 9.83 2.15 -4.11
N CYS A 61 8.91 1.90 -3.19
CA CYS A 61 8.75 0.59 -2.57
C CYS A 61 7.57 -0.14 -3.23
N GLU A 62 7.87 -0.97 -4.22
CA GLU A 62 6.81 -1.68 -4.94
C GLU A 62 5.96 -2.57 -4.02
N PRO A 63 6.53 -3.37 -3.10
CA PRO A 63 5.71 -4.11 -2.13
C PRO A 63 4.80 -3.21 -1.31
N CYS A 64 5.32 -2.07 -0.84
CA CYS A 64 4.54 -1.13 -0.03
C CYS A 64 3.39 -0.54 -0.85
N ILE A 65 3.64 -0.23 -2.12
CA ILE A 65 2.60 0.30 -3.02
C ILE A 65 1.46 -0.71 -3.13
N ASN A 66 1.79 -1.97 -3.45
CA ASN A 66 0.76 -3.00 -3.60
C ASN A 66 -0.05 -3.18 -2.33
N LEU A 67 0.61 -3.25 -1.18
CA LEU A 67 -0.07 -3.44 0.10
C LEU A 67 -0.97 -2.26 0.45
N HIS A 68 -0.50 -1.02 0.21
CA HIS A 68 -1.28 0.15 0.59
C HIS A 68 -2.34 0.54 -0.43
N VAL A 69 -2.22 0.15 -1.69
CA VAL A 69 -3.36 0.23 -2.61
C VAL A 69 -4.48 -0.69 -2.11
N GLN A 70 -4.13 -1.92 -1.73
CA GLN A 70 -5.12 -2.85 -1.20
C GLN A 70 -5.78 -2.29 0.05
N LYS A 71 -4.99 -1.84 1.01
CA LYS A 71 -5.51 -1.29 2.27
C LYS A 71 -6.32 -0.02 2.06
N SER A 72 -5.92 0.83 1.11
CA SER A 72 -6.67 2.05 0.79
C SER A 72 -8.05 1.73 0.23
N LEU A 73 -8.14 0.74 -0.65
CA LEU A 73 -9.42 0.29 -1.19
C LEU A 73 -10.29 -0.30 -0.07
N GLU A 74 -9.70 -1.12 0.80
CA GLU A 74 -10.42 -1.72 1.92
C GLU A 74 -10.94 -0.67 2.90
N ALA A 75 -10.21 0.43 3.05
CA ALA A 75 -10.61 1.53 3.93
C ALA A 75 -11.67 2.43 3.32
N GLY A 76 -12.04 2.22 2.06
CA GLY A 76 -13.12 2.94 1.41
C GLY A 76 -12.71 4.05 0.47
N ASN A 77 -11.42 4.16 0.14
CA ASN A 77 -10.99 5.14 -0.86
C ASN A 77 -11.34 4.65 -2.26
N SER A 78 -11.72 5.59 -3.12
CA SER A 78 -11.97 5.28 -4.53
C SER A 78 -10.65 5.16 -5.29
N PRO A 79 -10.66 4.46 -6.44
CA PRO A 79 -9.47 4.45 -7.31
C PRO A 79 -8.97 5.84 -7.68
N ALA A 80 -9.89 6.79 -7.90
CA ALA A 80 -9.51 8.17 -8.24
C ALA A 80 -8.78 8.84 -7.07
N GLU A 81 -9.27 8.65 -5.85
CA GLU A 81 -8.63 9.21 -4.65
C GLU A 81 -7.24 8.63 -4.46
N ILE A 82 -7.11 7.32 -4.67
CA ILE A 82 -5.85 6.61 -4.51
C ILE A 82 -4.81 7.11 -5.52
N LEU A 83 -5.20 7.21 -6.79
CA LEU A 83 -4.30 7.70 -7.82
C LEU A 83 -3.89 9.15 -7.57
N GLU A 84 -4.83 9.98 -7.17
CA GLU A 84 -4.55 11.39 -6.89
C GLU A 84 -3.56 11.54 -5.74
N ALA A 85 -3.72 10.75 -4.67
CA ALA A 85 -2.78 10.76 -3.56
C ALA A 85 -1.38 10.34 -4.01
N ALA A 86 -1.29 9.30 -4.85
CA ALA A 86 -0.01 8.85 -5.38
C ALA A 86 0.68 9.93 -6.20
N CYS A 87 -0.09 10.73 -6.94
CA CYS A 87 0.46 11.81 -7.76
C CYS A 87 1.09 12.92 -6.92
N VAL A 88 0.66 13.10 -5.68
CA VAL A 88 1.31 14.08 -4.79
C VAL A 88 2.77 13.70 -4.56
N ALA A 89 3.08 12.41 -4.48
CA ALA A 89 4.46 11.95 -4.33
C ALA A 89 5.32 12.35 -5.54
N VAL A 90 4.74 12.39 -6.73
CA VAL A 90 5.46 12.80 -7.94
C VAL A 90 5.84 14.27 -7.87
N MET A 91 4.95 15.10 -7.38
CA MET A 91 5.24 16.54 -7.20
C MET A 91 6.43 16.74 -6.27
N MET A 92 6.53 15.93 -5.22
CA MET A 92 7.61 16.08 -4.24
C MET A 92 8.92 15.42 -4.67
N GLN A 93 8.87 14.24 -5.32
CA GLN A 93 10.06 13.43 -5.61
C GLN A 93 10.47 13.39 -7.08
N GLY A 94 9.61 13.84 -7.97
CA GLY A 94 9.94 13.88 -9.40
C GLY A 94 10.02 12.51 -10.06
N GLY A 95 10.98 12.35 -10.96
CA GLY A 95 11.10 11.18 -11.84
C GLY A 95 11.03 9.82 -11.16
N PRO A 96 11.75 9.57 -10.08
CA PRO A 96 11.69 8.25 -9.42
C PRO A 96 10.29 7.87 -8.93
N ALA A 97 9.51 8.84 -8.44
CA ALA A 97 8.13 8.59 -8.07
C ALA A 97 7.24 8.45 -9.31
N TYR A 98 7.48 9.26 -10.31
CA TYR A 98 6.73 9.23 -11.56
C TYR A 98 6.78 7.85 -12.21
N THR A 99 7.95 7.21 -12.22
CA THR A 99 8.10 5.88 -12.83
C THR A 99 7.45 4.78 -12.01
N HIS A 100 7.00 5.08 -10.80
CA HIS A 100 6.30 4.12 -9.95
C HIS A 100 4.77 4.27 -9.99
N ILE A 101 4.26 5.29 -10.68
CA ILE A 101 2.81 5.44 -10.88
C ILE A 101 2.21 4.23 -11.62
N PRO A 102 2.88 3.65 -12.64
CA PRO A 102 2.34 2.44 -13.28
C PRO A 102 2.09 1.29 -12.29
N VAL A 103 2.89 1.17 -11.24
CA VAL A 103 2.65 0.13 -10.21
C VAL A 103 1.32 0.37 -9.50
N VAL A 104 1.02 1.64 -9.17
CA VAL A 104 -0.27 2.02 -8.57
C VAL A 104 -1.42 1.66 -9.51
N ILE A 105 -1.27 2.01 -10.78
CA ILE A 105 -2.32 1.75 -11.79
C ILE A 105 -2.54 0.24 -11.94
N GLU A 106 -1.47 -0.55 -12.02
CA GLU A 106 -1.58 -2.01 -12.12
C GLU A 106 -2.32 -2.58 -10.90
N ALA A 107 -1.98 -2.10 -9.71
CA ALA A 107 -2.62 -2.56 -8.48
C ALA A 107 -4.11 -2.20 -8.47
N LEU A 108 -4.47 -1.00 -8.93
CA LEU A 108 -5.87 -0.60 -9.02
C LEU A 108 -6.63 -1.46 -10.03
N GLU A 109 -6.00 -1.77 -11.17
CA GLU A 109 -6.63 -2.63 -12.18
C GLU A 109 -6.89 -4.04 -11.65
N SER A 110 -5.98 -4.54 -10.79
CA SER A 110 -6.13 -5.87 -10.21
C SER A 110 -7.15 -5.91 -9.09
N LEU A 111 -7.20 -4.90 -8.25
CA LEU A 111 -7.87 -4.96 -6.94
C LEU A 111 -9.15 -4.15 -6.86
N ALA A 112 -9.31 -3.10 -7.68
CA ALA A 112 -10.50 -2.26 -7.60
C ALA A 112 -11.71 -3.02 -8.11
N PRO A 113 -12.90 -2.79 -7.50
CA PRO A 113 -14.12 -3.42 -7.99
C PRO A 113 -14.38 -3.02 -9.43
N LYS A 114 -14.77 -3.98 -10.25
CA LYS A 114 -15.16 -3.71 -11.63
C LYS A 114 -16.62 -3.28 -11.64
N THR A 115 -16.87 -2.18 -12.33
CA THR A 115 -18.23 -1.66 -12.48
C THR A 115 -18.87 -2.19 -13.74
#